data_63338ebaeaeed39fe662358773f7119d
#
_entry.id   63338ebaeaeed39fe662358773f7119d
#
_cell.length_a   1.000
_cell.length_b   1.000
_cell.length_c   1.000
_cell.angle_alpha   90.00
_cell.angle_beta   90.00
_cell.angle_gamma   90.00
#
_symmetry.space_group_name_H-M   'P 1'
#
loop_
_entity.id
_entity.type
_entity.pdbx_description
1 polymer ?
#
loop_
_entity_poly.entity_id
_entity_poly.type
_entity_poly.pdbx_seq_one_letter_code
_entity_poly.pdbx_strand_id
1 'polypeptide(L)'
;MKYLYLHGLGQKPDSWNRVIKETKVSESSVKLSLAEMLEGKSATYKELYSAFSSECDKVNDEIVLCGLSLGAVLALNYAIDRP
;
A
#
# COMPACT_ATOMS: atom_id res chain seq x y z
N MET A 1 -14.80 0.79 -5.17
CA MET A 1 -13.50 0.10 -5.29
C MET A 1 -12.37 1.11 -5.10
N LYS A 2 -11.42 0.79 -4.24
CA LYS A 2 -10.26 1.63 -3.98
C LYS A 2 -8.99 0.94 -4.45
N TYR A 3 -8.10 1.70 -5.10
CA TYR A 3 -6.80 1.22 -5.55
C TYR A 3 -5.75 1.73 -4.57
N LEU A 4 -5.11 0.80 -3.85
CA LEU A 4 -4.07 1.13 -2.88
C LEU A 4 -2.72 0.80 -3.48
N TYR A 5 -1.85 1.79 -3.57
CA TYR A 5 -0.53 1.68 -4.21
C TYR A 5 0.58 1.69 -3.16
N LEU A 6 1.44 0.67 -3.25
CA LEU A 6 2.56 0.49 -2.34
C LEU A 6 3.87 0.54 -3.12
N HIS A 7 4.71 1.51 -2.81
CA HIS A 7 6.03 1.63 -3.44
C HIS A 7 7.02 0.61 -2.87
N GLY A 8 8.12 0.40 -3.58
CA GLY A 8 9.20 -0.47 -3.11
C GLY A 8 10.16 0.26 -2.19
N LEU A 9 11.11 -0.49 -1.65
CA LEU A 9 12.15 0.06 -0.79
C LEU A 9 12.99 1.08 -1.60
N GLY A 10 13.24 2.23 -1.01
CA GLY A 10 13.97 3.30 -1.66
C GLY A 10 13.15 4.16 -2.63
N GLN A 11 11.88 3.85 -2.76
CA GLN A 11 10.94 4.63 -3.59
C GLN A 11 10.05 5.50 -2.73
N LYS A 12 9.21 6.29 -3.37
CA LYS A 12 8.26 7.20 -2.71
C LYS A 12 6.85 6.93 -3.24
N PRO A 13 5.79 7.32 -2.50
CA PRO A 13 4.41 7.17 -3.00
C PRO A 13 4.21 7.78 -4.37
N ASP A 14 4.84 8.91 -4.66
CA ASP A 14 4.74 9.60 -5.94
C ASP A 14 5.29 8.81 -7.12
N SER A 15 6.02 7.73 -6.88
CA SER A 15 6.46 6.81 -7.94
C SER A 15 5.28 6.24 -8.72
N TRP A 16 4.09 6.22 -8.14
CA TRP A 16 2.89 5.70 -8.77
C TRP A 16 2.11 6.74 -9.59
N ASN A 17 2.49 8.01 -9.55
CA ASN A 17 1.70 9.09 -10.16
C ASN A 17 1.43 8.86 -11.65
N ARG A 18 2.44 8.42 -12.39
CA ARG A 18 2.27 8.17 -13.83
C ARG A 18 1.28 7.04 -14.10
N VAL A 19 1.39 5.94 -13.35
CA VAL A 19 0.49 4.80 -13.50
C VAL A 19 -0.94 5.21 -13.18
N ILE A 20 -1.13 5.94 -12.10
CA ILE A 20 -2.46 6.41 -11.69
C ILE A 20 -3.07 7.30 -12.76
N LYS A 21 -2.28 8.22 -13.31
CA LYS A 21 -2.74 9.13 -14.35
C LYS A 21 -3.14 8.39 -15.62
N GLU A 22 -2.32 7.44 -16.06
CA GLU A 22 -2.56 6.69 -17.29
C GLU A 22 -3.71 5.69 -17.18
N THR A 23 -3.94 5.15 -16.00
CA THR A 23 -5.05 4.22 -15.75
C THR A 23 -6.37 4.92 -15.46
N LYS A 24 -6.35 6.24 -15.30
CA LYS A 24 -7.55 7.07 -15.05
C LYS A 24 -8.34 6.67 -13.80
N VAL A 25 -7.65 6.19 -12.78
CA VAL A 25 -8.27 5.78 -11.51
C VAL A 25 -7.92 6.72 -10.35
N SER A 26 -7.49 7.95 -10.66
CA SER A 26 -6.98 8.88 -9.66
C SER A 26 -7.96 9.19 -8.52
N GLU A 27 -9.25 9.29 -8.81
CA GLU A 27 -10.27 9.56 -7.79
C GLU A 27 -10.46 8.41 -6.80
N SER A 28 -10.11 7.18 -7.22
CA SER A 28 -10.25 5.99 -6.39
C SER A 28 -8.89 5.45 -5.92
N SER A 29 -7.83 6.25 -6.06
CA SER A 29 -6.47 5.81 -5.74
C SER A 29 -5.99 6.37 -4.41
N VAL A 30 -5.32 5.53 -3.64
CA VAL A 30 -4.67 5.92 -2.39
C VAL A 30 -3.21 5.45 -2.47
N LYS A 31 -2.27 6.39 -2.32
CA LYS A 31 -0.84 6.09 -2.29
C LYS A 31 -0.40 5.99 -0.83
N LEU A 32 0.14 4.84 -0.46
CA LEU A 32 0.61 4.61 0.90
C LEU A 32 2.12 4.84 0.99
N SER A 33 2.56 5.46 2.07
CA SER A 33 3.98 5.71 2.32
C SER A 33 4.49 4.73 3.36
N LEU A 34 5.51 3.92 3.00
CA LEU A 34 6.12 2.99 3.94
C LEU A 34 6.79 3.75 5.09
N ALA A 35 7.41 4.89 4.80
CA ALA A 35 8.06 5.71 5.82
C ALA A 35 7.04 6.24 6.84
N GLU A 36 5.89 6.72 6.38
CA GLU A 36 4.84 7.19 7.27
C GLU A 36 4.23 6.07 8.10
N MET A 37 4.06 4.90 7.51
CA MET A 37 3.52 3.74 8.23
C MET A 37 4.45 3.27 9.34
N LEU A 38 5.76 3.50 9.20
CA LEU A 38 6.76 3.14 10.21
C LEU A 38 7.07 4.26 11.19
N GLU A 39 6.48 5.43 11.04
CA GLU A 39 6.76 6.56 11.91
C GLU A 39 6.47 6.20 13.38
N GLY A 40 7.49 6.37 14.23
CA GLY A 40 7.39 6.03 15.65
C GLY A 40 7.47 4.53 15.96
N LYS A 41 7.80 3.70 14.96
CA LYS A 41 7.84 2.24 15.09
C LYS A 41 9.21 1.70 14.72
N SER A 42 9.47 0.45 15.13
CA SER A 42 10.69 -0.25 14.72
C SER A 42 10.63 -0.59 13.24
N ALA A 43 11.76 -0.53 12.56
CA ALA A 43 11.86 -0.84 11.13
C ALA A 43 11.92 -2.36 10.91
N THR A 44 10.88 -3.08 11.32
CA THR A 44 10.75 -4.53 11.11
C THR A 44 9.58 -4.81 10.17
N TYR A 45 9.64 -5.95 9.51
CA TYR A 45 8.54 -6.36 8.63
C TYR A 45 7.22 -6.50 9.42
N LYS A 46 7.30 -7.05 10.62
CA LYS A 46 6.13 -7.26 11.48
C LYS A 46 5.42 -5.92 11.76
N GLU A 47 6.18 -4.89 12.13
CA GLU A 47 5.61 -3.56 12.39
C GLU A 47 5.04 -2.94 11.12
N LEU A 48 5.76 -3.08 10.00
CA LEU A 48 5.31 -2.55 8.72
C LEU A 48 4.03 -3.24 8.27
N TYR A 49 3.96 -4.56 8.35
CA TYR A 49 2.78 -5.31 7.95
C TYR A 49 1.58 -4.97 8.84
N SER A 50 1.80 -4.83 10.14
CA SER A 50 0.74 -4.45 11.08
C SER A 50 0.17 -3.07 10.73
N ALA A 51 1.03 -2.09 10.45
CA ALA A 51 0.61 -0.75 10.07
C ALA A 51 -0.14 -0.76 8.73
N PHE A 52 0.37 -1.51 7.75
CA PHE A 52 -0.26 -1.65 6.44
C PHE A 52 -1.65 -2.29 6.55
N SER A 53 -1.76 -3.39 7.31
CA SER A 53 -3.04 -4.07 7.52
C SER A 53 -4.07 -3.15 8.16
N SER A 54 -3.63 -2.33 9.12
CA SER A 54 -4.48 -1.36 9.78
C SER A 54 -5.00 -0.31 8.79
N GLU A 55 -4.14 0.17 7.88
CA GLU A 55 -4.56 1.13 6.86
C GLU A 55 -5.57 0.51 5.88
N CYS A 56 -5.35 -0.73 5.47
CA CYS A 56 -6.27 -1.44 4.59
C CYS A 56 -7.62 -1.69 5.26
N ASP A 57 -7.60 -2.06 6.53
CA ASP A 57 -8.83 -2.36 7.27
C ASP A 57 -9.71 -1.12 7.49
N LYS A 58 -9.14 0.08 7.39
CA LYS A 58 -9.89 1.33 7.47
C LYS A 58 -10.69 1.63 6.20
N VAL A 59 -10.33 1.01 5.10
CA VAL A 59 -11.03 1.25 3.83
C VAL A 59 -12.33 0.44 3.83
N ASN A 60 -13.46 1.13 3.76
CA ASN A 60 -14.78 0.51 3.81
C ASN A 60 -15.31 0.30 2.38
N ASP A 61 -14.56 -0.43 1.57
CA ASP A 61 -14.87 -0.67 0.16
C ASP A 61 -14.02 -1.86 -0.32
N GLU A 62 -14.29 -2.34 -1.52
CA GLU A 62 -13.42 -3.30 -2.18
C GLU A 62 -12.08 -2.66 -2.49
N ILE A 63 -10.99 -3.40 -2.31
CA ILE A 63 -9.63 -2.90 -2.51
C ILE A 63 -8.94 -3.68 -3.62
N VAL A 64 -8.21 -2.93 -4.46
CA VAL A 64 -7.25 -3.49 -5.39
C VAL A 64 -5.87 -3.07 -4.89
N LEU A 65 -5.01 -4.04 -4.62
CA LEU A 65 -3.66 -3.78 -4.10
C LEU A 65 -2.66 -3.79 -5.24
N CYS A 66 -1.91 -2.71 -5.36
CA CYS A 66 -0.86 -2.56 -6.37
C CYS A 66 0.45 -2.38 -5.64
N GLY A 67 1.31 -3.39 -5.65
CA GLY A 67 2.56 -3.36 -4.91
C GLY A 67 3.76 -3.65 -5.80
N LEU A 68 4.90 -3.06 -5.45
CA LEU A 68 6.16 -3.28 -6.15
C LEU A 68 7.23 -3.65 -5.11
N SER A 69 7.97 -4.73 -5.36
CA SER A 69 9.05 -5.19 -4.49
C SER A 69 8.51 -5.47 -3.07
N LEU A 70 8.99 -4.76 -2.04
CA LEU A 70 8.50 -4.92 -0.67
C LEU A 70 6.99 -4.66 -0.58
N GLY A 71 6.49 -3.69 -1.35
CA GLY A 71 5.06 -3.43 -1.44
C GLY A 71 4.28 -4.62 -1.97
N ALA A 72 4.85 -5.36 -2.92
CA ALA A 72 4.22 -6.57 -3.44
C ALA A 72 4.13 -7.68 -2.38
N VAL A 73 5.14 -7.82 -1.54
CA VAL A 73 5.14 -8.81 -0.44
C VAL A 73 4.05 -8.47 0.57
N LEU A 74 3.92 -7.20 0.94
CA LEU A 74 2.86 -6.74 1.85
C LEU A 74 1.48 -7.03 1.26
N ALA A 75 1.28 -6.68 0.00
CA ALA A 75 0.00 -6.87 -0.68
C ALA A 75 -0.38 -8.36 -0.75
N LEU A 76 0.58 -9.22 -1.08
CA LEU A 76 0.35 -10.65 -1.17
C LEU A 76 -0.05 -11.25 0.18
N ASN A 77 0.69 -10.91 1.23
CA ASN A 77 0.39 -11.43 2.56
C ASN A 77 -0.96 -10.95 3.08
N TYR A 78 -1.31 -9.71 2.80
CA TYR A 78 -2.62 -9.20 3.19
C TYR A 78 -3.75 -9.93 2.45
N ALA A 79 -3.59 -10.18 1.16
CA ALA A 79 -4.59 -10.89 0.37
C ALA A 79 -4.77 -12.33 0.83
N ILE A 80 -3.69 -12.99 1.29
CA ILE A 80 -3.75 -14.35 1.84
C ILE A 80 -4.50 -14.34 3.17
N ASP A 81 -4.23 -13.38 4.03
CA ASP A 81 -4.85 -13.27 5.36
C ASP A 81 -6.32 -12.86 5.28
N ARG A 82 -6.71 -12.14 4.24
CA ARG A 82 -8.08 -11.65 4.04
C ARG A 82 -8.55 -11.92 2.61
N PRO A 83 -8.85 -13.17 2.31
CA PRO A 83 -9.26 -13.58 0.96
C PRO A 83 -10.63 -13.01 0.54
#